data_348606a80012b1314a7e86984b1eace0
#
_entry.id   348606a80012b1314a7e86984b1eace0
#
_cell.length_a   1.000
_cell.length_b   1.000
_cell.length_c   1.000
_cell.angle_alpha   90.00
_cell.angle_beta   90.00
_cell.angle_gamma   90.00
#
_symmetry.space_group_name_H-M   'P 1'
#
loop_
_entity.id
_entity.type
_entity.pdbx_description
1 polymer ?
#
loop_
_entity_poly.entity_id
_entity_poly.type
_entity_poly.pdbx_seq_one_letter_code
_entity_poly.pdbx_strand_id
1 'polypeptide(L)'
;AVYEKIENVENLKKYAVKATSAIDKYSGKFIVRGGKNITLEGNQSPRTVIVEFPTFEDAKKCYNSDEYQEAHNILKGSAKRNLQIIEGI
;
A
#
# COMPACT_ATOMS: atom_id res chain seq x y z
N ALA A 1 0.50 -4.82 1.05
CA ALA A 1 -0.80 -4.33 1.50
C ALA A 1 -1.90 -5.25 1.03
N VAL A 2 -2.62 -5.86 1.96
CA VAL A 2 -3.75 -6.74 1.64
C VAL A 2 -5.01 -6.07 2.17
N TYR A 3 -5.87 -5.64 1.27
CA TYR A 3 -7.11 -4.97 1.65
C TYR A 3 -8.17 -5.98 2.04
N GLU A 4 -8.86 -5.71 3.12
CA GLU A 4 -10.03 -6.48 3.55
C GLU A 4 -11.32 -5.84 3.05
N LYS A 5 -11.38 -4.51 3.06
CA LYS A 5 -12.56 -3.76 2.66
C LYS A 5 -12.18 -2.38 2.15
N ILE A 6 -12.82 -1.95 1.07
CA ILE A 6 -12.69 -0.60 0.53
C ILE A 6 -14.06 0.05 0.61
N GLU A 7 -14.19 1.07 1.48
CA GLU A 7 -15.47 1.75 1.71
C GLU A 7 -15.61 3.03 0.87
N ASN A 8 -14.49 3.69 0.58
CA ASN A 8 -14.50 4.93 -0.21
C ASN A 8 -13.45 4.87 -1.30
N VAL A 9 -13.88 4.54 -2.51
CA VAL A 9 -13.00 4.40 -3.68
C VAL A 9 -12.33 5.72 -4.05
N GLU A 10 -13.04 6.84 -3.91
CA GLU A 10 -12.47 8.15 -4.25
C GLU A 10 -11.31 8.52 -3.33
N ASN A 11 -11.44 8.24 -2.04
CA ASN A 11 -10.35 8.45 -1.09
C ASN A 11 -9.17 7.51 -1.35
N LEU A 12 -9.45 6.27 -1.76
CA LEU A 12 -8.40 5.34 -2.17
C LEU A 12 -7.60 5.90 -3.36
N LYS A 13 -8.27 6.48 -4.34
CA LYS A 13 -7.61 7.09 -5.51
C LYS A 13 -6.75 8.29 -5.11
N LYS A 14 -7.25 9.14 -4.24
CA LYS A 14 -6.49 10.29 -3.72
C LYS A 14 -5.28 9.84 -2.94
N TYR A 15 -5.45 8.84 -2.07
CA TYR A 15 -4.35 8.22 -1.37
C TYR A 15 -3.30 7.69 -2.33
N ALA A 16 -3.72 6.95 -3.36
CA ALA A 16 -2.81 6.31 -4.30
C ALA A 16 -1.90 7.32 -5.03
N VAL A 17 -2.44 8.47 -5.42
CA VAL A 17 -1.65 9.53 -6.07
C VAL A 17 -0.55 10.03 -5.14
N LYS A 18 -0.88 10.35 -3.90
CA LYS A 18 0.09 10.86 -2.93
C LYS A 18 1.07 9.78 -2.48
N ALA A 19 0.58 8.56 -2.24
CA ALA A 19 1.42 7.44 -1.84
C ALA A 19 2.45 7.11 -2.92
N THR A 20 2.07 7.16 -4.19
CA THR A 20 2.98 6.90 -5.31
C THR A 20 4.17 7.86 -5.30
N SER A 21 3.92 9.16 -5.05
CA SER A 21 5.00 10.15 -4.95
C SER A 21 5.96 9.83 -3.82
N ALA A 22 5.45 9.45 -2.64
CA ALA A 22 6.29 9.08 -1.50
C ALA A 22 7.09 7.80 -1.80
N ILE A 23 6.45 6.81 -2.38
CA ILE A 23 7.09 5.54 -2.74
C ILE A 23 8.24 5.77 -3.74
N ASP A 24 8.00 6.59 -4.77
CA ASP A 24 9.03 6.92 -5.77
C ASP A 24 10.24 7.61 -5.12
N LYS A 25 10.00 8.50 -4.17
CA LYS A 25 11.06 9.22 -3.46
C LYS A 25 12.01 8.28 -2.72
N TYR A 26 11.51 7.15 -2.24
CA TYR A 26 12.31 6.16 -1.51
C TYR A 26 12.68 4.96 -2.38
N SER A 27 12.65 5.14 -3.70
CA SER A 27 13.04 4.13 -4.68
C SER A 27 12.19 2.86 -4.65
N GLY A 28 10.93 2.99 -4.22
CA GLY A 28 9.98 1.89 -4.27
C GLY A 28 9.51 1.61 -5.68
N LYS A 29 9.26 0.35 -5.97
CA LYS A 29 8.77 -0.10 -7.25
C LYS A 29 7.53 -0.96 -7.05
N PHE A 30 6.43 -0.60 -7.69
CA PHE A 30 5.23 -1.44 -7.66
C PHE A 30 5.48 -2.71 -8.47
N ILE A 31 5.26 -3.86 -7.86
CA ILE A 31 5.33 -5.15 -8.54
C ILE A 31 3.97 -5.85 -8.60
N VAL A 32 3.05 -5.49 -7.69
CA VAL A 32 1.64 -5.86 -7.74
C VAL A 32 0.83 -4.62 -7.37
N ARG A 33 -0.16 -4.29 -8.17
CA ARG A 33 -0.92 -3.06 -7.96
C ARG A 33 -2.41 -3.29 -8.23
N GLY A 34 -3.02 -4.14 -7.40
CA GLY A 34 -4.45 -4.38 -7.47
C GLY A 34 -4.91 -5.08 -8.75
N GLY A 35 -4.08 -5.94 -9.31
CA GLY A 35 -4.42 -6.69 -10.50
C GLY A 35 -5.40 -7.83 -10.23
N LYS A 36 -5.71 -8.57 -11.29
CA LYS A 36 -6.58 -9.74 -11.21
C LYS A 36 -6.07 -10.71 -10.15
N ASN A 37 -6.97 -11.17 -9.30
CA ASN A 37 -6.60 -12.06 -8.21
C ASN A 37 -7.68 -13.11 -7.96
N ILE A 38 -7.29 -14.17 -7.29
CA ILE A 38 -8.19 -15.22 -6.81
C ILE A 38 -7.74 -15.60 -5.40
N THR A 39 -8.68 -15.66 -4.46
CA THR A 39 -8.43 -16.11 -3.11
C THR A 39 -8.76 -17.60 -3.02
N LEU A 40 -7.75 -18.40 -2.70
CA LEU A 40 -7.91 -19.86 -2.61
C LEU A 40 -8.25 -20.33 -1.21
N GLU A 41 -7.75 -19.63 -0.21
CA GLU A 41 -8.01 -19.93 1.20
C GLU A 41 -8.10 -18.61 1.99
N GLY A 42 -8.94 -18.60 3.00
CA GLY A 42 -9.12 -17.44 3.86
C GLY A 42 -10.10 -16.41 3.33
N ASN A 43 -10.09 -15.23 3.93
CA ASN A 43 -10.99 -14.15 3.56
C ASN A 43 -10.59 -13.54 2.22
N GLN A 44 -11.59 -13.28 1.38
CA GLN A 44 -11.38 -12.63 0.10
C GLN A 44 -10.78 -11.23 0.28
N SER A 45 -9.79 -10.89 -0.55
CA SER A 45 -9.22 -9.55 -0.58
C SER A 45 -9.63 -8.86 -1.88
N PRO A 46 -10.26 -7.68 -1.82
CA PRO A 46 -10.61 -6.94 -3.04
C PRO A 46 -9.38 -6.36 -3.73
N ARG A 47 -8.25 -6.21 -3.03
CA ARG A 47 -7.06 -5.58 -3.60
C ARG A 47 -5.81 -5.98 -2.83
N THR A 48 -4.76 -6.31 -3.57
CA THR A 48 -3.42 -6.52 -3.01
C THR A 48 -2.43 -5.63 -3.73
N VAL A 49 -1.54 -4.99 -2.98
CA VAL A 49 -0.49 -4.15 -3.55
C VAL A 49 0.83 -4.60 -2.94
N ILE A 50 1.84 -4.78 -3.78
CA ILE A 50 3.20 -5.09 -3.31
C ILE A 50 4.14 -4.07 -3.92
N VAL A 51 4.94 -3.46 -3.05
CA VAL A 51 5.99 -2.51 -3.44
C VAL A 51 7.32 -3.08 -2.97
N GLU A 52 8.27 -3.13 -3.87
CA GLU A 52 9.63 -3.55 -3.58
C GLU A 52 10.51 -2.31 -3.34
N PHE A 53 11.25 -2.32 -2.24
CA PHE A 53 12.25 -1.27 -1.94
C PHE A 53 13.65 -1.88 -1.98
N PRO A 54 14.69 -1.07 -2.19
CA PRO A 54 16.06 -1.58 -2.21
C PRO A 54 16.46 -2.29 -0.92
N THR A 55 15.98 -1.80 0.22
CA THR A 55 16.26 -2.38 1.54
C THR A 55 15.02 -2.34 2.43
N PHE A 56 15.03 -3.17 3.45
CA PHE A 56 14.01 -3.15 4.50
C PHE A 56 13.93 -1.77 5.16
N GLU A 57 15.09 -1.14 5.41
CA GLU A 57 15.14 0.18 6.03
C GLU A 57 14.53 1.27 5.13
N ASP A 58 14.72 1.18 3.81
CA ASP A 58 14.11 2.14 2.87
C ASP A 58 12.59 2.04 2.92
N ALA A 59 12.05 0.85 3.01
CA ALA A 59 10.60 0.65 3.16
C ALA A 59 10.08 1.28 4.44
N LYS A 60 10.79 1.10 5.56
CA LYS A 60 10.45 1.72 6.85
C LYS A 60 10.49 3.24 6.77
N LYS A 61 11.54 3.78 6.16
CA LYS A 61 11.69 5.25 6.00
C LYS A 61 10.53 5.81 5.17
N CYS A 62 10.15 5.13 4.11
CA CYS A 62 9.03 5.55 3.29
C CYS A 62 7.75 5.61 4.12
N TYR A 63 7.42 4.54 4.82
CA TYR A 63 6.21 4.48 5.63
C TYR A 63 6.18 5.57 6.69
N ASN A 64 7.30 5.85 7.33
CA ASN A 64 7.40 6.83 8.42
C ASN A 64 7.61 8.27 7.92
N SER A 65 7.74 8.47 6.61
CA SER A 65 7.92 9.81 6.04
C SER A 65 6.65 10.66 6.18
N ASP A 66 6.83 11.96 6.25
CA ASP A 66 5.69 12.91 6.32
C ASP A 66 4.83 12.78 5.07
N GLU A 67 5.44 12.63 3.90
CA GLU A 67 4.72 12.49 2.62
C GLU A 67 3.81 11.28 2.62
N TYR A 68 4.31 10.13 3.08
CA TYR A 68 3.49 8.93 3.12
C TYR A 68 2.39 9.03 4.17
N GLN A 69 2.69 9.60 5.36
CA GLN A 69 1.69 9.75 6.41
C GLN A 69 0.58 10.71 6.01
N GLU A 70 0.88 11.75 5.23
CA GLU A 70 -0.16 12.61 4.66
C GLU A 70 -1.09 11.82 3.75
N ALA A 71 -0.53 10.95 2.89
CA ALA A 71 -1.32 10.07 2.04
C ALA A 71 -2.18 9.12 2.88
N HIS A 72 -1.58 8.50 3.87
CA HIS A 72 -2.26 7.55 4.76
C HIS A 72 -3.44 8.18 5.49
N ASN A 73 -3.32 9.45 5.89
CA ASN A 73 -4.42 10.16 6.55
C ASN A 73 -5.67 10.26 5.68
N ILE A 74 -5.51 10.33 4.36
CA ILE A 74 -6.65 10.33 3.42
C ILE A 74 -7.36 8.97 3.44
N LEU A 75 -6.59 7.89 3.57
CA LEU A 75 -7.13 6.53 3.53
C LEU A 75 -7.82 6.12 4.83
N LYS A 76 -7.44 6.70 5.96
CA LYS A 76 -8.01 6.37 7.27
C LYS A 76 -9.54 6.46 7.25
N GLY A 77 -10.19 5.40 7.73
CA GLY A 77 -11.65 5.34 7.74
C GLY A 77 -12.28 5.02 6.38
N SER A 78 -11.50 4.95 5.31
CA SER A 78 -11.99 4.69 3.96
C SER A 78 -11.69 3.28 3.47
N ALA A 79 -10.81 2.58 4.15
CA ALA A 79 -10.46 1.19 3.84
C ALA A 79 -9.94 0.48 5.07
N LYS A 80 -10.11 -0.83 5.11
CA LYS A 80 -9.52 -1.69 6.11
C LYS A 80 -8.53 -2.60 5.41
N ARG A 81 -7.28 -2.63 5.90
CA ARG A 81 -6.22 -3.43 5.28
C ARG A 81 -5.20 -3.89 6.31
N ASN A 82 -4.48 -4.94 5.94
CA ASN A 82 -3.26 -5.35 6.63
C ASN A 82 -2.08 -4.86 5.81
N LEU A 83 -1.15 -4.20 6.47
CA LEU A 83 0.06 -3.69 5.82
C LEU A 83 1.26 -4.15 6.63
N GLN A 84 2.22 -4.77 5.97
CA GLN A 84 3.45 -5.19 6.62
C GLN A 84 4.65 -4.96 5.72
N ILE A 85 5.80 -4.84 6.34
CA ILE A 85 7.09 -4.80 5.65
C ILE A 85 7.75 -6.14 5.95
N ILE A 86 8.26 -6.79 4.92
CA ILE A 86 8.90 -8.09 5.06
C ILE A 86 10.19 -8.09 4.25
N GLU A 87 11.22 -8.70 4.82
CA GLU A 87 12.48 -8.85 4.10
C GLU A 87 12.36 -9.94 3.06
N GLY A 88 12.84 -9.67 1.85
CA GLY A 88 12.90 -10.65 0.78
C GLY A 88 14.08 -11.59 0.93
N ILE A 89 14.15 -12.56 0.05
CA ILE A 89 15.24 -13.55 0.04
C ILE A 89 16.51 -13.02 -0.61
#